data_8ff3ba9a038cf8639c6c56be9066a73f
#
_entry.id   8ff3ba9a038cf8639c6c56be9066a73f
#
_cell.length_a   1.000
_cell.length_b   1.000
_cell.length_c   1.000
_cell.angle_alpha   90.00
_cell.angle_beta   90.00
_cell.angle_gamma   90.00
#
_symmetry.space_group_name_H-M   'P 1'
#
loop_
_entity.id
_entity.type
_entity.pdbx_description
1 polymer ?
#
loop_
_entity_poly.entity_id
_entity_poly.type
_entity_poly.pdbx_seq_one_letter_code
_entity_poly.pdbx_strand_id
1 'polypeptide(L)'
;MLHVETRFVPPPAARNPWEILTPAIIAGLAALLLFWGLTDKYLWQDEAATAVLAARMLKFGRPLAYDGVNLVTIDHFAAEDEAPIDLRTGNPRAAVEYYTKRGDYKSDTTWKWQPWGQFVAAAAGIAALGKTTLGARLPFALAGFATVMLLFRLVRKYCGSLPMAALAALLLLSNAYWILHARQCRYYSLSSLLLVLTLFGYARWQFGGRLGAAAFVAAAWCWFQVDYGTVWPVLAVLFLDAFLARRHNVWRTAAVGAALAAAIAPFVFYYELWGRLSVQAGDWNDRFMDDLFNMNEYVAPALVVLAAAALLAWRWKKLPEPERRLVAVACGTLLALALWIPTAAPEAFLRYAIIAAPAGALVAAWLVVRAAGRHAMLVPVGAAVLALTPWASLPLHAVAPPPDWYTNSPLLRGELPVLCAEVFGHRADPNRLVAEWLRRNAAASDEILIDYEDLPLMYYLPNPIRGGIAAFRVEDDAKTAPRFLVLRKSVRFVHWPVFLREAARYHWVPVGLKAPDVMWGNNPDPMAHEEDVAKAPDLVIARRIDGR
;
A
#
# COMPACT_ATOMS: atom_id res chain seq x y z
N MET A 1 66.06 -8.25 31.70
CA MET A 1 65.70 -7.41 30.52
C MET A 1 64.44 -7.97 29.90
N LEU A 2 63.34 -7.32 30.16
CA LEU A 2 62.05 -7.67 29.55
C LEU A 2 61.96 -6.93 28.21
N HIS A 3 61.97 -7.64 27.07
CA HIS A 3 61.66 -7.10 25.76
C HIS A 3 60.13 -6.85 25.68
N VAL A 4 59.76 -5.60 25.78
CA VAL A 4 58.39 -5.15 25.47
C VAL A 4 58.32 -5.05 23.95
N GLU A 5 57.75 -6.06 23.28
CA GLU A 5 57.34 -5.95 21.89
C GLU A 5 56.18 -4.95 21.80
N THR A 6 56.47 -3.73 21.39
CA THR A 6 55.46 -2.76 20.97
C THR A 6 54.81 -3.26 19.68
N ARG A 7 53.67 -3.94 19.78
CA ARG A 7 52.83 -4.24 18.61
C ARG A 7 52.41 -2.92 17.95
N PHE A 8 52.97 -2.68 16.77
CA PHE A 8 52.56 -1.58 15.91
C PHE A 8 51.09 -1.81 15.52
N VAL A 9 50.17 -1.06 16.13
CA VAL A 9 48.78 -1.01 15.72
C VAL A 9 48.74 -0.04 14.54
N PRO A 10 48.50 -0.52 13.30
CA PRO A 10 48.42 0.40 12.18
C PRO A 10 47.27 1.40 12.42
N PRO A 11 47.44 2.68 12.01
CA PRO A 11 46.42 3.66 12.15
C PRO A 11 45.13 3.16 11.44
N PRO A 12 43.94 3.42 12.01
CA PRO A 12 42.70 2.99 11.39
C PRO A 12 42.67 3.49 9.94
N ALA A 13 42.50 2.58 8.99
CA ALA A 13 42.40 2.92 7.58
C ALA A 13 41.37 4.04 7.39
N ALA A 14 41.76 5.10 6.67
CA ALA A 14 40.90 6.24 6.38
C ALA A 14 39.59 5.71 5.80
N ARG A 15 38.47 6.04 6.46
CA ARG A 15 37.15 5.59 6.02
C ARG A 15 36.89 6.16 4.62
N ASN A 16 36.54 5.29 3.68
CA ASN A 16 36.16 5.71 2.33
C ASN A 16 35.01 6.72 2.44
N PRO A 17 35.17 7.97 1.97
CA PRO A 17 34.15 9.02 2.09
C PRO A 17 32.80 8.61 1.46
N TRP A 18 32.82 7.75 0.45
CA TRP A 18 31.61 7.22 -0.18
C TRP A 18 30.75 6.34 0.73
N GLU A 19 31.32 5.73 1.78
CA GLU A 19 30.56 4.97 2.78
C GLU A 19 29.62 5.86 3.62
N ILE A 20 29.93 7.16 3.71
CA ILE A 20 29.09 8.16 4.42
C ILE A 20 28.25 8.94 3.41
N LEU A 21 28.85 9.38 2.32
CA LEU A 21 28.18 10.27 1.36
C LEU A 21 27.04 9.55 0.61
N THR A 22 27.23 8.29 0.20
CA THR A 22 26.18 7.54 -0.53
C THR A 22 24.88 7.39 0.27
N PRO A 23 24.87 6.90 1.51
CA PRO A 23 23.63 6.82 2.29
C PRO A 23 23.03 8.20 2.59
N ALA A 24 23.85 9.25 2.74
CA ALA A 24 23.35 10.61 2.95
C ALA A 24 22.62 11.16 1.70
N ILE A 25 23.17 10.94 0.50
CA ILE A 25 22.49 11.31 -0.77
C ILE A 25 21.17 10.55 -0.91
N ILE A 26 21.19 9.22 -0.67
CA ILE A 26 19.97 8.39 -0.73
C ILE A 26 18.93 8.89 0.26
N ALA A 27 19.35 9.22 1.49
CA ALA A 27 18.44 9.77 2.51
C ALA A 27 17.85 11.12 2.07
N GLY A 28 18.65 12.01 1.48
CA GLY A 28 18.18 13.29 0.93
C GLY A 28 17.15 13.10 -0.18
N LEU A 29 17.42 12.21 -1.14
CA LEU A 29 16.48 11.89 -2.22
C LEU A 29 15.19 11.23 -1.69
N ALA A 30 15.32 10.30 -0.76
CA ALA A 30 14.17 9.66 -0.13
C ALA A 30 13.31 10.68 0.64
N ALA A 31 13.94 11.59 1.38
CA ALA A 31 13.24 12.66 2.09
C ALA A 31 12.53 13.59 1.11
N LEU A 32 13.18 13.99 0.04
CA LEU A 32 12.57 14.84 -1.00
C LEU A 32 11.33 14.17 -1.59
N LEU A 33 11.43 12.93 -2.07
CA LEU A 33 10.33 12.27 -2.77
C LEU A 33 9.17 11.88 -1.84
N LEU A 34 9.45 11.56 -0.58
CA LEU A 34 8.42 11.07 0.34
C LEU A 34 7.74 12.19 1.16
N PHE A 35 8.41 13.31 1.41
CA PHE A 35 7.85 14.36 2.27
C PHE A 35 7.47 15.65 1.53
N TRP A 36 8.04 15.92 0.35
CA TRP A 36 7.68 17.10 -0.43
C TRP A 36 6.22 17.05 -0.87
N GLY A 37 5.46 18.12 -0.64
CA GLY A 37 4.05 18.20 -1.02
C GLY A 37 3.14 17.15 -0.36
N LEU A 38 3.52 16.58 0.80
CA LEU A 38 2.77 15.51 1.46
C LEU A 38 1.35 15.95 1.88
N THR A 39 1.11 17.24 2.03
CA THR A 39 -0.15 17.85 2.46
C THR A 39 -0.91 18.56 1.35
N ASP A 40 -0.39 18.58 0.13
CA ASP A 40 -0.94 19.40 -0.95
C ASP A 40 -2.32 18.93 -1.41
N LYS A 41 -2.62 17.65 -1.20
CA LYS A 41 -3.92 17.05 -1.49
C LYS A 41 -4.55 16.47 -0.23
N TYR A 42 -5.87 16.53 -0.15
CA TYR A 42 -6.65 15.84 0.88
C TYR A 42 -6.58 14.32 0.67
N LEU A 43 -6.98 13.60 1.71
CA LEU A 43 -7.07 12.13 1.65
C LEU A 43 -8.12 11.73 0.61
N TRP A 44 -7.88 10.63 -0.10
CA TRP A 44 -8.88 9.98 -0.92
C TRP A 44 -9.59 8.87 -0.11
N GLN A 45 -10.59 8.23 -0.71
CA GLN A 45 -11.50 7.29 -0.05
C GLN A 45 -10.78 6.28 0.86
N ASP A 46 -9.82 5.53 0.34
CA ASP A 46 -9.12 4.49 1.09
C ASP A 46 -8.22 5.02 2.21
N GLU A 47 -7.53 6.15 1.98
CA GLU A 47 -6.75 6.82 3.03
C GLU A 47 -7.64 7.31 4.15
N ALA A 48 -8.76 7.92 3.78
CA ALA A 48 -9.72 8.47 4.72
C ALA A 48 -10.37 7.37 5.56
N ALA A 49 -10.60 6.17 5.00
CA ALA A 49 -11.05 5.01 5.78
C ALA A 49 -10.09 4.72 6.94
N THR A 50 -8.78 4.66 6.65
CA THR A 50 -7.75 4.46 7.67
C THR A 50 -7.74 5.59 8.69
N ALA A 51 -7.79 6.84 8.25
CA ALA A 51 -7.70 8.02 9.10
C ALA A 51 -8.95 8.21 9.99
N VAL A 52 -10.15 7.95 9.47
CA VAL A 52 -11.42 8.00 10.24
C VAL A 52 -11.41 6.93 11.33
N LEU A 53 -11.07 5.68 10.98
CA LEU A 53 -11.00 4.58 11.94
C LEU A 53 -9.92 4.82 13.00
N ALA A 54 -8.78 5.41 12.62
CA ALA A 54 -7.73 5.81 13.55
C ALA A 54 -8.18 6.94 14.50
N ALA A 55 -8.88 7.96 14.00
CA ALA A 55 -9.44 9.01 14.83
C ALA A 55 -10.49 8.47 15.82
N ARG A 56 -11.32 7.51 15.38
CA ARG A 56 -12.27 6.81 16.26
C ARG A 56 -11.56 5.92 17.27
N MET A 57 -10.44 5.28 16.89
CA MET A 57 -9.62 4.53 17.84
C MET A 57 -9.09 5.41 18.97
N LEU A 58 -8.66 6.65 18.69
CA LEU A 58 -8.26 7.61 19.72
C LEU A 58 -9.41 8.01 20.64
N LYS A 59 -10.61 8.17 20.09
CA LYS A 59 -11.79 8.60 20.84
C LYS A 59 -12.41 7.48 21.67
N PHE A 60 -12.47 6.25 21.13
CA PHE A 60 -13.23 5.13 21.68
C PHE A 60 -12.35 3.94 22.14
N GLY A 61 -11.02 4.03 22.02
CA GLY A 61 -10.08 2.94 22.32
C GLY A 61 -10.04 1.82 21.30
N ARG A 62 -10.85 1.89 20.24
CA ARG A 62 -10.97 0.88 19.17
C ARG A 62 -11.49 1.48 17.87
N PRO A 63 -11.19 0.89 16.69
CA PRO A 63 -11.71 1.38 15.42
C PRO A 63 -13.17 0.96 15.27
N LEU A 64 -14.09 1.91 15.41
CA LEU A 64 -15.52 1.70 15.24
C LEU A 64 -15.93 2.06 13.81
N ALA A 65 -16.68 1.18 13.15
CA ALA A 65 -17.31 1.49 11.87
C ALA A 65 -18.39 2.56 12.01
N TYR A 66 -19.16 2.56 13.11
CA TYR A 66 -20.19 3.54 13.41
C TYR A 66 -19.88 4.29 14.72
N ASP A 67 -19.94 5.61 14.70
CA ASP A 67 -19.62 6.47 15.84
C ASP A 67 -20.83 7.15 16.49
N GLY A 68 -22.03 6.72 16.12
CA GLY A 68 -23.32 7.32 16.51
C GLY A 68 -23.83 8.35 15.51
N VAL A 69 -23.02 8.77 14.52
CA VAL A 69 -23.38 9.74 13.49
C VAL A 69 -23.08 9.21 12.10
N ASN A 70 -21.86 8.81 11.84
CA ASN A 70 -21.35 8.42 10.54
C ASN A 70 -20.96 6.94 10.50
N LEU A 71 -21.33 6.23 9.45
CA LEU A 71 -20.98 4.84 9.20
C LEU A 71 -19.89 4.74 8.12
N VAL A 72 -18.77 4.10 8.44
CA VAL A 72 -17.76 3.69 7.46
C VAL A 72 -18.24 2.40 6.82
N THR A 73 -18.49 2.44 5.51
CA THR A 73 -18.87 1.27 4.72
C THR A 73 -17.68 0.70 3.97
N ILE A 74 -17.77 -0.57 3.60
CA ILE A 74 -16.81 -1.22 2.72
C ILE A 74 -17.48 -1.30 1.35
N ASP A 75 -17.00 -0.47 0.44
CA ASP A 75 -17.45 -0.54 -0.94
C ASP A 75 -16.75 -1.73 -1.59
N HIS A 76 -17.51 -2.75 -1.93
CA HIS A 76 -17.05 -3.83 -2.78
C HIS A 76 -17.62 -3.60 -4.18
N PHE A 77 -16.79 -3.81 -5.17
CA PHE A 77 -17.15 -3.88 -6.58
C PHE A 77 -17.92 -5.18 -6.90
N ALA A 78 -18.88 -5.55 -6.05
CA ALA A 78 -19.79 -6.61 -6.39
C ALA A 78 -20.68 -6.15 -7.54
N ALA A 79 -20.93 -7.01 -8.52
CA ALA A 79 -21.90 -6.76 -9.55
C ALA A 79 -23.24 -6.37 -8.91
N GLU A 80 -24.00 -5.47 -9.56
CA GLU A 80 -25.31 -4.99 -9.04
C GLU A 80 -26.24 -6.15 -8.64
N ASP A 81 -26.09 -7.31 -9.29
CA ASP A 81 -26.88 -8.52 -9.07
C ASP A 81 -26.47 -9.29 -7.79
N GLU A 82 -25.26 -9.09 -7.29
CA GLU A 82 -24.76 -9.75 -6.09
C GLU A 82 -25.07 -8.97 -4.80
N ALA A 83 -25.49 -7.70 -4.91
CA ALA A 83 -25.87 -6.92 -3.75
C ALA A 83 -27.14 -7.51 -3.11
N PRO A 84 -27.15 -7.76 -1.80
CA PRO A 84 -28.35 -8.25 -1.12
C PRO A 84 -29.55 -7.37 -1.42
N ILE A 85 -30.71 -7.97 -1.69
CA ILE A 85 -31.97 -7.26 -1.99
C ILE A 85 -32.28 -6.21 -0.92
N ASP A 86 -31.95 -6.48 0.34
CA ASP A 86 -32.19 -5.58 1.46
C ASP A 86 -31.40 -4.26 1.37
N LEU A 87 -30.18 -4.29 0.83
CA LEU A 87 -29.42 -3.06 0.56
C LEU A 87 -30.04 -2.24 -0.58
N ARG A 88 -30.68 -2.91 -1.54
CA ARG A 88 -31.42 -2.26 -2.64
C ARG A 88 -32.75 -1.65 -2.17
N THR A 89 -33.38 -2.20 -1.15
CA THR A 89 -34.65 -1.71 -0.60
C THR A 89 -34.50 -0.48 0.29
N GLY A 90 -33.28 -0.17 0.72
CA GLY A 90 -32.97 1.04 1.47
C GLY A 90 -33.27 0.96 2.95
N ASN A 91 -33.21 -0.22 3.56
CA ASN A 91 -33.25 -0.34 5.00
C ASN A 91 -31.89 0.03 5.60
N PRO A 92 -31.76 1.12 6.37
CA PRO A 92 -30.49 1.58 6.92
C PRO A 92 -29.83 0.59 7.88
N ARG A 93 -30.61 -0.20 8.61
CA ARG A 93 -30.11 -1.25 9.50
C ARG A 93 -29.52 -2.42 8.72
N ALA A 94 -29.97 -2.65 7.50
CA ALA A 94 -29.51 -3.74 6.66
C ALA A 94 -28.02 -3.63 6.35
N ALA A 95 -27.45 -2.42 6.19
CA ALA A 95 -26.03 -2.22 5.94
C ALA A 95 -25.19 -2.71 7.11
N VAL A 96 -25.50 -2.32 8.36
CA VAL A 96 -24.78 -2.77 9.55
C VAL A 96 -24.95 -4.27 9.75
N GLU A 97 -26.15 -4.79 9.58
CA GLU A 97 -26.46 -6.22 9.71
C GLU A 97 -25.70 -7.05 8.66
N TYR A 98 -25.70 -6.59 7.41
CA TYR A 98 -24.98 -7.22 6.31
C TYR A 98 -23.48 -7.33 6.61
N TYR A 99 -22.81 -6.22 6.92
CA TYR A 99 -21.38 -6.21 7.21
C TYR A 99 -21.04 -6.97 8.50
N THR A 100 -21.97 -7.00 9.48
CA THR A 100 -21.81 -7.81 10.69
C THR A 100 -21.91 -9.30 10.37
N LYS A 101 -22.89 -9.73 9.57
CA LYS A 101 -23.04 -11.13 9.14
C LYS A 101 -21.86 -11.60 8.29
N ARG A 102 -21.33 -10.72 7.42
CA ARG A 102 -20.14 -11.00 6.61
C ARG A 102 -18.85 -11.06 7.43
N GLY A 103 -18.86 -10.59 8.66
CA GLY A 103 -17.72 -10.59 9.57
C GLY A 103 -16.79 -9.38 9.43
N ASP A 104 -17.22 -8.33 8.74
CA ASP A 104 -16.44 -7.08 8.59
C ASP A 104 -16.48 -6.25 9.87
N TYR A 105 -17.59 -6.30 10.57
CA TYR A 105 -17.79 -5.70 11.89
C TYR A 105 -18.11 -6.76 12.93
N LYS A 106 -17.89 -6.42 14.21
CA LYS A 106 -18.56 -7.09 15.32
C LYS A 106 -19.96 -6.51 15.50
N SER A 107 -20.80 -7.17 16.32
CA SER A 107 -22.14 -6.69 16.69
C SER A 107 -22.14 -5.28 17.30
N ASP A 108 -21.02 -4.85 17.91
CA ASP A 108 -20.79 -3.52 18.45
C ASP A 108 -20.14 -2.55 17.45
N THR A 109 -20.19 -2.87 16.17
CA THR A 109 -19.58 -2.14 15.05
C THR A 109 -18.05 -2.00 15.10
N THR A 110 -17.35 -2.76 15.93
CA THR A 110 -15.89 -2.80 15.94
C THR A 110 -15.38 -3.38 14.61
N TRP A 111 -14.47 -2.64 13.97
CA TRP A 111 -13.91 -3.01 12.67
C TRP A 111 -13.05 -4.26 12.72
N LYS A 112 -13.30 -5.22 11.84
CA LYS A 112 -12.57 -6.48 11.71
C LYS A 112 -12.03 -6.74 10.31
N TRP A 113 -12.50 -5.99 9.30
CA TRP A 113 -12.13 -6.21 7.90
C TRP A 113 -10.63 -6.16 7.65
N GLN A 114 -9.92 -5.27 8.34
CA GLN A 114 -8.47 -5.10 8.21
C GLN A 114 -7.81 -5.18 9.57
N PRO A 115 -6.53 -5.62 9.62
CA PRO A 115 -5.74 -5.57 10.85
C PRO A 115 -5.55 -4.13 11.33
N TRP A 116 -5.40 -3.96 12.64
CA TRP A 116 -5.40 -2.63 13.26
C TRP A 116 -4.07 -1.88 13.21
N GLY A 117 -2.97 -2.51 12.76
CA GLY A 117 -1.64 -1.89 12.76
C GLY A 117 -1.58 -0.59 11.99
N GLN A 118 -2.25 -0.48 10.84
CA GLN A 118 -2.34 0.76 10.09
C GLN A 118 -3.13 1.86 10.84
N PHE A 119 -4.19 1.49 11.57
CA PHE A 119 -4.97 2.45 12.37
C PHE A 119 -4.18 2.95 13.56
N VAL A 120 -3.39 2.08 14.22
CA VAL A 120 -2.48 2.46 15.30
C VAL A 120 -1.43 3.45 14.80
N ALA A 121 -0.83 3.20 13.63
CA ALA A 121 0.15 4.12 13.04
C ALA A 121 -0.48 5.49 12.71
N ALA A 122 -1.63 5.50 12.05
CA ALA A 122 -2.35 6.74 11.76
C ALA A 122 -2.80 7.46 13.05
N ALA A 123 -3.28 6.72 14.05
CA ALA A 123 -3.67 7.28 15.35
C ALA A 123 -2.50 7.95 16.06
N ALA A 124 -1.31 7.35 16.03
CA ALA A 124 -0.10 7.96 16.59
C ALA A 124 0.24 9.30 15.92
N GLY A 125 0.17 9.37 14.59
CA GLY A 125 0.39 10.61 13.85
C GLY A 125 -0.69 11.67 14.13
N ILE A 126 -1.96 11.28 14.16
CA ILE A 126 -3.09 12.17 14.49
C ILE A 126 -2.98 12.67 15.94
N ALA A 127 -2.59 11.83 16.88
CA ALA A 127 -2.39 12.25 18.27
C ALA A 127 -1.26 13.28 18.42
N ALA A 128 -0.17 13.13 17.63
CA ALA A 128 0.97 14.03 17.69
C ALA A 128 0.76 15.35 16.93
N LEU A 129 0.06 15.35 15.80
CA LEU A 129 -0.02 16.47 14.85
C LEU A 129 -1.45 16.95 14.57
N GLY A 130 -2.42 16.44 15.31
CA GLY A 130 -3.83 16.75 15.12
C GLY A 130 -4.48 16.00 13.96
N LYS A 131 -5.82 16.13 13.85
CA LYS A 131 -6.65 15.55 12.78
C LYS A 131 -6.45 16.33 11.47
N THR A 132 -5.27 16.17 10.87
CA THR A 132 -4.83 16.85 9.64
C THR A 132 -4.33 15.83 8.62
N THR A 133 -4.18 16.25 7.36
CA THR A 133 -3.56 15.41 6.32
C THR A 133 -2.15 14.99 6.71
N LEU A 134 -1.35 15.89 7.30
CA LEU A 134 -0.01 15.59 7.79
C LEU A 134 -0.03 14.54 8.90
N GLY A 135 -0.90 14.74 9.90
CA GLY A 135 -1.06 13.78 11.00
C GLY A 135 -1.41 12.38 10.52
N ALA A 136 -2.27 12.28 9.49
CA ALA A 136 -2.63 11.01 8.90
C ALA A 136 -1.48 10.37 8.11
N ARG A 137 -0.77 11.11 7.22
CA ARG A 137 0.21 10.57 6.27
C ARG A 137 1.63 10.41 6.80
N LEU A 138 2.07 11.26 7.74
CA LEU A 138 3.47 11.29 8.18
C LEU A 138 4.01 9.93 8.67
N PRO A 139 3.30 9.14 9.49
CA PRO A 139 3.80 7.84 9.93
C PRO A 139 4.12 6.89 8.76
N PHE A 140 3.34 6.94 7.71
CA PHE A 140 3.49 6.11 6.52
C PHE A 140 4.65 6.58 5.65
N ALA A 141 4.80 7.88 5.43
CA ALA A 141 5.94 8.46 4.73
C ALA A 141 7.27 8.16 5.46
N LEU A 142 7.27 8.20 6.80
CA LEU A 142 8.41 7.79 7.63
C LEU A 142 8.72 6.29 7.47
N ALA A 143 7.69 5.43 7.39
CA ALA A 143 7.86 4.01 7.11
C ALA A 143 8.47 3.77 5.72
N GLY A 144 8.02 4.53 4.71
CA GLY A 144 8.61 4.51 3.36
C GLY A 144 10.09 4.91 3.38
N PHE A 145 10.43 5.99 4.07
CA PHE A 145 11.82 6.44 4.25
C PHE A 145 12.68 5.35 4.93
N ALA A 146 12.17 4.78 6.01
CA ALA A 146 12.84 3.70 6.73
C ALA A 146 13.04 2.46 5.84
N THR A 147 12.08 2.15 4.96
CA THR A 147 12.18 1.05 4.00
C THR A 147 13.39 1.21 3.08
N VAL A 148 13.57 2.41 2.48
CA VAL A 148 14.71 2.72 1.61
C VAL A 148 16.04 2.55 2.35
N MET A 149 16.16 3.12 3.56
CA MET A 149 17.38 3.07 4.35
C MET A 149 17.70 1.66 4.84
N LEU A 150 16.69 0.89 5.22
CA LEU A 150 16.87 -0.50 5.65
C LEU A 150 17.17 -1.44 4.47
N LEU A 151 16.58 -1.22 3.30
CA LEU A 151 16.93 -1.96 2.08
C LEU A 151 18.40 -1.73 1.72
N PHE A 152 18.86 -0.46 1.68
CA PHE A 152 20.26 -0.12 1.49
C PHE A 152 21.15 -0.88 2.50
N ARG A 153 20.81 -0.85 3.79
CA ARG A 153 21.58 -1.51 4.84
C ARG A 153 21.57 -3.05 4.72
N LEU A 154 20.44 -3.64 4.35
CA LEU A 154 20.27 -5.07 4.12
C LEU A 154 21.23 -5.54 3.02
N VAL A 155 21.16 -4.90 1.85
CA VAL A 155 21.99 -5.24 0.69
C VAL A 155 23.48 -4.98 0.99
N ARG A 156 23.83 -3.83 1.59
CA ARG A 156 25.20 -3.50 1.96
C ARG A 156 25.80 -4.55 2.90
N LYS A 157 25.02 -5.02 3.88
CA LYS A 157 25.48 -5.97 4.89
C LYS A 157 25.67 -7.39 4.34
N TYR A 158 24.74 -7.89 3.55
CA TYR A 158 24.70 -9.30 3.17
C TYR A 158 25.25 -9.58 1.76
N CYS A 159 25.25 -8.57 0.88
CA CYS A 159 25.92 -8.67 -0.42
C CYS A 159 27.31 -8.00 -0.44
N GLY A 160 27.70 -7.26 0.60
CA GLY A 160 29.02 -6.65 0.74
C GLY A 160 29.34 -5.51 -0.24
N SER A 161 28.41 -5.11 -1.12
CA SER A 161 28.64 -4.19 -2.24
C SER A 161 27.94 -2.85 -2.01
N LEU A 162 28.71 -1.75 -1.93
CA LEU A 162 28.16 -0.40 -1.84
C LEU A 162 27.40 0.01 -3.11
N PRO A 163 27.93 -0.22 -4.34
CA PRO A 163 27.18 0.08 -5.57
C PRO A 163 25.85 -0.68 -5.67
N MET A 164 25.81 -1.96 -5.27
CA MET A 164 24.59 -2.75 -5.28
C MET A 164 23.55 -2.22 -4.29
N ALA A 165 23.98 -1.85 -3.08
CA ALA A 165 23.10 -1.28 -2.06
C ALA A 165 22.54 0.08 -2.51
N ALA A 166 23.39 0.92 -3.09
CA ALA A 166 22.97 2.20 -3.65
C ALA A 166 21.97 2.00 -4.79
N LEU A 167 22.27 1.09 -5.72
CA LEU A 167 21.40 0.82 -6.86
C LEU A 167 20.03 0.27 -6.41
N ALA A 168 19.99 -0.65 -5.44
CA ALA A 168 18.73 -1.16 -4.91
C ALA A 168 17.86 -0.05 -4.31
N ALA A 169 18.47 0.86 -3.53
CA ALA A 169 17.75 2.01 -2.98
C ALA A 169 17.29 2.99 -4.07
N LEU A 170 18.12 3.27 -5.07
CA LEU A 170 17.79 4.18 -6.18
C LEU A 170 16.70 3.58 -7.09
N LEU A 171 16.74 2.28 -7.38
CA LEU A 171 15.67 1.62 -8.15
C LEU A 171 14.34 1.63 -7.40
N LEU A 172 14.35 1.47 -6.06
CA LEU A 172 13.14 1.63 -5.27
C LEU A 172 12.62 3.07 -5.30
N LEU A 173 13.50 4.07 -5.21
CA LEU A 173 13.14 5.49 -5.30
C LEU A 173 12.69 5.91 -6.71
N SER A 174 13.11 5.21 -7.77
CA SER A 174 12.65 5.45 -9.14
C SER A 174 11.31 4.76 -9.45
N ASN A 175 10.82 3.91 -8.56
CA ASN A 175 9.52 3.27 -8.72
C ASN A 175 8.42 4.28 -8.33
N ALA A 176 7.78 4.87 -9.36
CA ALA A 176 6.82 5.95 -9.20
C ALA A 176 5.64 5.54 -8.32
N TYR A 177 5.02 4.40 -8.61
CA TYR A 177 3.85 3.97 -7.86
C TYR A 177 4.19 3.53 -6.44
N TRP A 178 5.37 2.95 -6.21
CA TRP A 178 5.78 2.67 -4.84
C TRP A 178 5.92 3.96 -4.02
N ILE A 179 6.53 5.00 -4.58
CA ILE A 179 6.64 6.32 -3.90
C ILE A 179 5.25 6.89 -3.62
N LEU A 180 4.34 6.87 -4.62
CA LEU A 180 2.99 7.39 -4.45
C LEU A 180 2.20 6.65 -3.37
N HIS A 181 2.26 5.31 -3.35
CA HIS A 181 1.64 4.50 -2.31
C HIS A 181 2.31 4.66 -0.94
N ALA A 182 3.64 4.84 -0.89
CA ALA A 182 4.36 5.01 0.38
C ALA A 182 4.06 6.34 1.08
N ARG A 183 3.52 7.33 0.37
CA ARG A 183 3.10 8.63 0.91
C ARG A 183 1.71 8.63 1.52
N GLN A 184 0.94 7.56 1.32
CA GLN A 184 -0.47 7.50 1.70
C GLN A 184 -0.70 6.97 3.10
N CYS A 185 -1.78 7.44 3.73
CA CYS A 185 -2.30 6.94 5.00
C CYS A 185 -2.93 5.53 4.80
N ARG A 186 -2.12 4.56 4.37
CA ARG A 186 -2.55 3.20 4.08
C ARG A 186 -1.41 2.21 4.40
N TYR A 187 -1.71 0.94 4.53
CA TYR A 187 -0.77 -0.11 4.96
C TYR A 187 0.46 -0.33 4.06
N TYR A 188 0.51 0.20 2.85
CA TYR A 188 1.51 -0.14 1.81
C TYR A 188 2.96 0.07 2.26
N SER A 189 3.30 1.25 2.76
CA SER A 189 4.65 1.55 3.24
C SER A 189 5.02 0.78 4.50
N LEU A 190 4.03 0.57 5.40
CA LEU A 190 4.24 -0.26 6.60
C LEU A 190 4.52 -1.71 6.21
N SER A 191 3.77 -2.28 5.27
CA SER A 191 3.99 -3.65 4.78
C SER A 191 5.33 -3.78 4.08
N SER A 192 5.73 -2.79 3.25
CA SER A 192 7.06 -2.75 2.63
C SER A 192 8.18 -2.67 3.66
N LEU A 193 8.03 -1.84 4.70
CA LEU A 193 8.98 -1.75 5.82
C LEU A 193 9.10 -3.09 6.55
N LEU A 194 7.97 -3.71 6.87
CA LEU A 194 7.91 -4.96 7.60
C LEU A 194 8.41 -6.14 6.77
N LEU A 195 8.21 -6.14 5.46
CA LEU A 195 8.88 -7.06 4.55
C LEU A 195 10.40 -6.96 4.69
N VAL A 196 10.97 -5.75 4.57
CA VAL A 196 12.43 -5.55 4.67
C VAL A 196 12.95 -5.90 6.08
N LEU A 197 12.21 -5.55 7.14
CA LEU A 197 12.55 -5.93 8.52
C LEU A 197 12.49 -7.45 8.72
N THR A 198 11.51 -8.12 8.14
CA THR A 198 11.38 -9.59 8.20
C THR A 198 12.54 -10.26 7.48
N LEU A 199 12.90 -9.78 6.28
CA LEU A 199 14.09 -10.26 5.56
C LEU A 199 15.39 -10.00 6.35
N PHE A 200 15.50 -8.85 6.99
CA PHE A 200 16.66 -8.50 7.81
C PHE A 200 16.75 -9.37 9.06
N GLY A 201 15.64 -9.57 9.76
CA GLY A 201 15.52 -10.47 10.91
C GLY A 201 15.84 -11.91 10.54
N TYR A 202 15.30 -12.39 9.42
CA TYR A 202 15.59 -13.69 8.85
C TYR A 202 17.08 -13.87 8.54
N ALA A 203 17.69 -12.93 7.82
CA ALA A 203 19.12 -12.98 7.52
C ALA A 203 19.98 -12.96 8.79
N ARG A 204 19.61 -12.17 9.82
CA ARG A 204 20.29 -12.20 11.13
C ARG A 204 20.13 -13.55 11.82
N TRP A 205 18.96 -14.17 11.75
CA TRP A 205 18.73 -15.49 12.32
C TRP A 205 19.59 -16.53 11.61
N GLN A 206 19.62 -16.55 10.29
CA GLN A 206 20.38 -17.53 9.51
C GLN A 206 21.91 -17.34 9.62
N PHE A 207 22.40 -16.11 9.73
CA PHE A 207 23.84 -15.77 9.65
C PHE A 207 24.45 -15.28 10.96
N GLY A 208 23.85 -15.57 12.12
CA GLY A 208 24.53 -15.47 13.40
C GLY A 208 24.27 -14.23 14.25
N GLY A 209 23.03 -13.73 14.27
CA GLY A 209 22.64 -12.71 15.26
C GLY A 209 21.97 -13.32 16.50
N ARG A 210 22.46 -13.02 17.72
CA ARG A 210 21.87 -13.55 18.97
C ARG A 210 20.35 -13.35 19.09
N LEU A 211 19.83 -12.22 18.61
CA LEU A 211 18.41 -11.87 18.62
C LEU A 211 17.76 -12.02 17.24
N GLY A 212 18.39 -12.71 16.28
CA GLY A 212 17.89 -12.80 14.90
C GLY A 212 16.52 -13.46 14.81
N ALA A 213 16.32 -14.59 15.49
CA ALA A 213 15.04 -15.29 15.49
C ALA A 213 13.93 -14.44 16.15
N ALA A 214 14.20 -13.80 17.28
CA ALA A 214 13.25 -12.92 17.94
C ALA A 214 12.89 -11.71 17.07
N ALA A 215 13.87 -11.09 16.41
CA ALA A 215 13.64 -9.98 15.48
C ALA A 215 12.80 -10.41 14.26
N PHE A 216 13.04 -11.62 13.73
CA PHE A 216 12.26 -12.21 12.66
C PHE A 216 10.80 -12.43 13.08
N VAL A 217 10.57 -13.08 14.21
CA VAL A 217 9.23 -13.35 14.75
C VAL A 217 8.49 -12.05 15.02
N ALA A 218 9.15 -11.07 15.65
CA ALA A 218 8.54 -9.77 15.95
C ALA A 218 8.16 -9.01 14.67
N ALA A 219 9.05 -8.95 13.67
CA ALA A 219 8.78 -8.27 12.41
C ALA A 219 7.64 -8.95 11.63
N ALA A 220 7.63 -10.29 11.55
CA ALA A 220 6.59 -11.05 10.88
C ALA A 220 5.24 -10.92 11.59
N TRP A 221 5.23 -10.93 12.93
CA TRP A 221 4.02 -10.68 13.72
C TRP A 221 3.48 -9.25 13.51
N CYS A 222 4.35 -8.23 13.54
CA CYS A 222 3.95 -6.86 13.23
C CYS A 222 3.38 -6.75 11.81
N TRP A 223 3.99 -7.46 10.84
CA TRP A 223 3.48 -7.45 9.47
C TRP A 223 2.08 -8.05 9.39
N PHE A 224 1.85 -9.17 10.04
CA PHE A 224 0.51 -9.75 10.14
C PHE A 224 -0.52 -8.76 10.72
N GLN A 225 -0.13 -7.94 11.72
CA GLN A 225 -1.00 -6.91 12.31
C GLN A 225 -1.25 -5.70 11.39
N VAL A 226 -0.51 -5.57 10.30
CA VAL A 226 -0.67 -4.50 9.29
C VAL A 226 -1.36 -5.03 8.04
N ASP A 227 -0.96 -6.22 7.60
CA ASP A 227 -1.42 -6.83 6.35
C ASP A 227 -1.31 -8.35 6.46
N TYR A 228 -2.41 -8.99 6.80
CA TYR A 228 -2.45 -10.45 6.89
C TYR A 228 -2.51 -11.13 5.51
N GLY A 229 -2.83 -10.40 4.43
CA GLY A 229 -2.99 -10.98 3.10
C GLY A 229 -1.66 -11.44 2.49
N THR A 230 -0.61 -10.64 2.65
CA THR A 230 0.66 -10.83 1.93
C THR A 230 1.77 -11.49 2.76
N VAL A 231 1.63 -11.59 4.07
CA VAL A 231 2.66 -12.17 4.95
C VAL A 231 2.89 -13.67 4.72
N TRP A 232 1.82 -14.43 4.45
CA TRP A 232 1.88 -15.89 4.39
C TRP A 232 2.79 -16.46 3.30
N PRO A 233 2.69 -16.02 2.02
CA PRO A 233 3.54 -16.56 0.96
C PRO A 233 5.02 -16.24 1.22
N VAL A 234 5.32 -15.10 1.80
CA VAL A 234 6.70 -14.73 2.17
C VAL A 234 7.23 -15.60 3.29
N LEU A 235 6.43 -15.84 4.33
CA LEU A 235 6.81 -16.77 5.41
C LEU A 235 7.04 -18.19 4.88
N ALA A 236 6.21 -18.65 3.97
CA ALA A 236 6.40 -19.96 3.34
C ALA A 236 7.76 -20.07 2.64
N VAL A 237 8.15 -19.05 1.85
CA VAL A 237 9.47 -18.99 1.20
C VAL A 237 10.61 -18.98 2.24
N LEU A 238 10.49 -18.18 3.29
CA LEU A 238 11.53 -18.06 4.33
C LEU A 238 11.72 -19.34 5.12
N PHE A 239 10.63 -20.03 5.49
CA PHE A 239 10.72 -21.31 6.17
C PHE A 239 11.22 -22.41 5.25
N LEU A 240 10.81 -22.43 3.99
CA LEU A 240 11.34 -23.37 2.99
C LEU A 240 12.87 -23.19 2.84
N ASP A 241 13.35 -21.96 2.68
CA ASP A 241 14.78 -21.68 2.61
C ASP A 241 15.49 -22.08 3.92
N ALA A 242 14.91 -21.82 5.09
CA ALA A 242 15.49 -22.21 6.38
C ALA A 242 15.64 -23.74 6.52
N PHE A 243 14.62 -24.52 6.07
CA PHE A 243 14.68 -25.98 6.08
C PHE A 243 15.70 -26.52 5.07
N LEU A 244 15.76 -25.96 3.87
CA LEU A 244 16.72 -26.36 2.83
C LEU A 244 18.16 -26.00 3.21
N ALA A 245 18.34 -24.88 3.91
CA ALA A 245 19.64 -24.41 4.36
C ALA A 245 20.32 -25.33 5.36
N ARG A 246 19.52 -26.00 6.19
CA ARG A 246 19.99 -26.86 7.29
C ARG A 246 21.03 -26.21 8.21
N ARG A 247 21.05 -24.86 8.30
CA ARG A 247 21.96 -24.12 9.18
C ARG A 247 21.62 -24.29 10.66
N HIS A 248 20.34 -24.49 10.92
CA HIS A 248 19.84 -24.82 12.25
C HIS A 248 19.29 -26.22 12.26
N ASN A 249 19.30 -26.85 13.42
CA ASN A 249 18.58 -28.08 13.64
C ASN A 249 17.10 -27.87 13.26
N VAL A 250 16.48 -28.86 12.61
CA VAL A 250 15.06 -28.82 12.20
C VAL A 250 14.14 -28.42 13.35
N TRP A 251 14.43 -28.88 14.58
CA TRP A 251 13.66 -28.56 15.78
C TRP A 251 13.73 -27.09 16.17
N ARG A 252 14.88 -26.44 15.97
CA ARG A 252 15.01 -24.97 16.19
C ARG A 252 14.21 -24.20 15.16
N THR A 253 14.21 -24.61 13.91
CA THR A 253 13.41 -23.98 12.85
C THR A 253 11.92 -24.18 13.14
N ALA A 254 11.52 -25.39 13.53
CA ALA A 254 10.15 -25.69 13.94
C ALA A 254 9.71 -24.89 15.16
N ALA A 255 10.60 -24.71 16.16
CA ALA A 255 10.31 -23.90 17.36
C ALA A 255 10.08 -22.42 17.02
N VAL A 256 10.84 -21.85 16.07
CA VAL A 256 10.62 -20.47 15.60
C VAL A 256 9.27 -20.37 14.87
N GLY A 257 8.94 -21.36 14.03
CA GLY A 257 7.64 -21.45 13.37
C GLY A 257 6.48 -21.57 14.37
N ALA A 258 6.63 -22.43 15.38
CA ALA A 258 5.63 -22.61 16.45
C ALA A 258 5.43 -21.33 17.27
N ALA A 259 6.52 -20.63 17.62
CA ALA A 259 6.45 -19.34 18.33
C ALA A 259 5.70 -18.28 17.52
N LEU A 260 5.97 -18.20 16.21
CA LEU A 260 5.27 -17.28 15.32
C LEU A 260 3.80 -17.67 15.16
N ALA A 261 3.50 -18.96 14.96
CA ALA A 261 2.13 -19.45 14.88
C ALA A 261 1.35 -19.17 16.17
N ALA A 262 1.95 -19.41 17.33
CA ALA A 262 1.34 -19.11 18.62
C ALA A 262 1.06 -17.60 18.81
N ALA A 263 1.97 -16.73 18.33
CA ALA A 263 1.78 -15.28 18.38
C ALA A 263 0.68 -14.78 17.44
N ILE A 264 0.48 -15.42 16.27
CA ILE A 264 -0.50 -15.04 15.26
C ILE A 264 -1.89 -15.67 15.52
N ALA A 265 -1.96 -16.91 16.03
CA ALA A 265 -3.20 -17.68 16.16
C ALA A 265 -4.35 -16.93 16.83
N PRO A 266 -4.17 -16.21 17.98
CA PRO A 266 -5.26 -15.46 18.60
C PRO A 266 -5.92 -14.44 17.66
N PHE A 267 -5.13 -13.84 16.78
CA PHE A 267 -5.61 -12.83 15.82
C PHE A 267 -6.27 -13.45 14.58
N VAL A 268 -5.83 -14.66 14.16
CA VAL A 268 -6.53 -15.42 13.12
C VAL A 268 -7.97 -15.72 13.55
N PHE A 269 -8.15 -16.13 14.82
CA PHE A 269 -9.49 -16.33 15.38
C PHE A 269 -10.23 -14.99 15.56
N TYR A 270 -9.56 -13.97 16.06
CA TYR A 270 -10.18 -12.65 16.27
C TYR A 270 -10.74 -12.03 14.97
N TYR A 271 -9.96 -12.10 13.87
CA TYR A 271 -10.36 -11.57 12.57
C TYR A 271 -11.20 -12.55 11.75
N GLU A 272 -11.44 -13.77 12.24
CA GLU A 272 -12.23 -14.81 11.56
C GLU A 272 -11.74 -15.07 10.12
N LEU A 273 -10.41 -15.22 9.94
CA LEU A 273 -9.81 -15.29 8.62
C LEU A 273 -10.21 -16.52 7.80
N TRP A 274 -10.72 -17.58 8.43
CA TRP A 274 -11.13 -18.81 7.77
C TRP A 274 -12.22 -18.62 6.72
N GLY A 275 -13.17 -17.68 6.96
CA GLY A 275 -14.26 -17.41 6.04
C GLY A 275 -13.90 -16.45 4.90
N ARG A 276 -12.71 -15.84 4.96
CA ARG A 276 -12.30 -14.79 3.99
C ARG A 276 -11.44 -15.30 2.86
N LEU A 277 -10.90 -16.52 2.97
CA LEU A 277 -10.10 -17.19 1.95
C LEU A 277 -10.98 -17.93 0.93
N SER A 278 -12.28 -17.68 0.89
CA SER A 278 -13.16 -18.24 -0.12
C SER A 278 -12.85 -17.60 -1.48
N VAL A 279 -12.02 -18.30 -2.22
CA VAL A 279 -11.68 -17.99 -3.60
C VAL A 279 -12.94 -18.11 -4.44
N GLN A 280 -13.31 -17.06 -5.13
CA GLN A 280 -14.15 -17.18 -6.31
C GLN A 280 -13.30 -17.84 -7.41
N ALA A 281 -13.39 -19.16 -7.52
CA ALA A 281 -12.50 -19.96 -8.37
C ALA A 281 -12.66 -19.66 -9.88
N GLY A 282 -13.77 -19.02 -10.30
CA GLY A 282 -14.08 -18.76 -11.72
C GLY A 282 -13.13 -17.81 -12.43
N ASP A 283 -12.57 -16.81 -11.73
CA ASP A 283 -11.83 -15.69 -12.35
C ASP A 283 -10.34 -15.67 -12.01
N TRP A 284 -9.80 -16.79 -11.51
CA TRP A 284 -8.40 -16.83 -11.06
C TRP A 284 -7.41 -16.55 -12.21
N ASN A 285 -7.66 -17.09 -13.38
CA ASN A 285 -6.75 -16.92 -14.54
C ASN A 285 -6.68 -15.44 -14.96
N ASP A 286 -7.82 -14.76 -15.05
CA ASP A 286 -7.88 -13.35 -15.46
C ASP A 286 -7.20 -12.48 -14.42
N ARG A 287 -7.51 -12.66 -13.14
CA ARG A 287 -6.83 -11.97 -12.03
C ARG A 287 -5.33 -12.27 -11.98
N PHE A 288 -4.93 -13.51 -12.25
CA PHE A 288 -3.51 -13.87 -12.30
C PHE A 288 -2.79 -13.14 -13.43
N MET A 289 -3.41 -13.02 -14.60
CA MET A 289 -2.80 -12.28 -15.71
C MET A 289 -2.69 -10.79 -15.39
N ASP A 290 -3.74 -10.17 -14.87
CA ASP A 290 -3.72 -8.77 -14.47
C ASP A 290 -2.67 -8.49 -13.39
N ASP A 291 -2.59 -9.32 -12.34
CA ASP A 291 -1.59 -9.19 -11.28
C ASP A 291 -0.17 -9.44 -11.81
N LEU A 292 0.00 -10.41 -12.73
CA LEU A 292 1.28 -10.67 -13.37
C LEU A 292 1.75 -9.45 -14.19
N PHE A 293 0.84 -8.81 -14.93
CA PHE A 293 1.14 -7.57 -15.64
C PHE A 293 1.45 -6.42 -14.67
N ASN A 294 0.65 -6.22 -13.62
CA ASN A 294 0.92 -5.24 -12.58
C ASN A 294 2.31 -5.44 -11.96
N MET A 295 2.67 -6.69 -11.63
CA MET A 295 3.99 -6.99 -11.08
C MET A 295 5.10 -6.75 -12.09
N ASN A 296 4.90 -7.17 -13.35
CA ASN A 296 5.89 -7.02 -14.43
C ASN A 296 6.18 -5.56 -14.74
N GLU A 297 5.15 -4.72 -14.79
CA GLU A 297 5.30 -3.31 -15.16
C GLU A 297 5.80 -2.45 -13.99
N TYR A 298 5.24 -2.65 -12.80
CA TYR A 298 5.37 -1.67 -11.72
C TYR A 298 6.15 -2.15 -10.49
N VAL A 299 6.44 -3.46 -10.40
CA VAL A 299 7.17 -4.03 -9.24
C VAL A 299 8.52 -4.58 -9.63
N ALA A 300 8.55 -5.58 -10.52
CA ALA A 300 9.75 -6.23 -10.99
C ALA A 300 9.49 -6.92 -12.33
N PRO A 301 10.15 -6.50 -13.43
CA PRO A 301 9.98 -7.16 -14.72
C PRO A 301 10.27 -8.67 -14.64
N ALA A 302 9.38 -9.48 -15.19
CA ALA A 302 9.49 -10.93 -15.18
C ALA A 302 10.82 -11.42 -15.78
N LEU A 303 11.27 -10.77 -16.87
CA LEU A 303 12.58 -11.02 -17.47
C LEU A 303 13.73 -10.83 -16.47
N VAL A 304 13.67 -9.76 -15.65
CA VAL A 304 14.70 -9.46 -14.64
C VAL A 304 14.73 -10.56 -13.56
N VAL A 305 13.56 -10.99 -13.10
CA VAL A 305 13.45 -12.05 -12.08
C VAL A 305 13.96 -13.38 -12.62
N LEU A 306 13.58 -13.76 -13.85
CA LEU A 306 14.04 -14.99 -14.51
C LEU A 306 15.54 -14.97 -14.80
N ALA A 307 16.07 -13.86 -15.32
CA ALA A 307 17.51 -13.68 -15.57
C ALA A 307 18.32 -13.73 -14.26
N ALA A 308 17.80 -13.11 -13.19
CA ALA A 308 18.43 -13.17 -11.87
C ALA A 308 18.44 -14.62 -11.32
N ALA A 309 17.34 -15.34 -11.41
CA ALA A 309 17.24 -16.72 -10.99
C ALA A 309 18.21 -17.63 -11.79
N ALA A 310 18.29 -17.46 -13.11
CA ALA A 310 19.20 -18.21 -13.96
C ALA A 310 20.67 -17.90 -13.62
N LEU A 311 21.05 -16.62 -13.49
CA LEU A 311 22.39 -16.20 -13.10
C LEU A 311 22.75 -16.69 -11.69
N LEU A 312 21.81 -16.66 -10.76
CA LEU A 312 21.96 -17.17 -9.40
C LEU A 312 22.23 -18.69 -9.42
N ALA A 313 21.45 -19.46 -10.17
CA ALA A 313 21.63 -20.91 -10.32
C ALA A 313 23.00 -21.22 -10.91
N TRP A 314 23.38 -20.54 -12.01
CA TRP A 314 24.68 -20.71 -12.64
C TRP A 314 25.88 -20.37 -11.75
N ARG A 315 25.76 -19.31 -10.93
CA ARG A 315 26.83 -18.86 -10.04
C ARG A 315 26.67 -19.36 -8.60
N TRP A 316 25.72 -20.23 -8.28
CA TRP A 316 25.34 -20.62 -6.92
C TRP A 316 26.53 -20.97 -6.02
N LYS A 317 27.44 -21.81 -6.52
CA LYS A 317 28.61 -22.25 -5.76
C LYS A 317 29.71 -21.19 -5.64
N LYS A 318 29.69 -20.16 -6.49
CA LYS A 318 30.71 -19.10 -6.56
C LYS A 318 30.36 -17.88 -5.71
N LEU A 319 29.10 -17.76 -5.30
CA LEU A 319 28.62 -16.62 -4.52
C LEU A 319 28.76 -16.87 -3.01
N PRO A 320 29.01 -15.79 -2.23
CA PRO A 320 28.92 -15.86 -0.77
C PRO A 320 27.53 -16.34 -0.35
N GLU A 321 27.49 -17.19 0.67
CA GLU A 321 26.22 -17.80 1.08
C GLU A 321 25.14 -16.79 1.50
N PRO A 322 25.45 -15.74 2.28
CA PRO A 322 24.44 -14.73 2.65
C PRO A 322 23.83 -14.04 1.44
N GLU A 323 24.66 -13.71 0.44
CA GLU A 323 24.22 -13.06 -0.80
C GLU A 323 23.28 -13.96 -1.61
N ARG A 324 23.72 -15.20 -1.93
CA ARG A 324 22.94 -16.11 -2.77
C ARG A 324 21.58 -16.44 -2.15
N ARG A 325 21.53 -16.60 -0.82
CA ARG A 325 20.28 -16.89 -0.11
C ARG A 325 19.35 -15.68 -0.06
N LEU A 326 19.89 -14.49 0.23
CA LEU A 326 19.07 -13.27 0.22
C LEU A 326 18.42 -13.06 -1.14
N VAL A 327 19.17 -13.25 -2.23
CA VAL A 327 18.63 -13.11 -3.59
C VAL A 327 17.64 -14.23 -3.93
N ALA A 328 17.93 -15.49 -3.54
CA ALA A 328 17.01 -16.60 -3.73
C ALA A 328 15.67 -16.37 -3.03
N VAL A 329 15.71 -15.91 -1.78
CA VAL A 329 14.53 -15.56 -0.99
C VAL A 329 13.77 -14.40 -1.63
N ALA A 330 14.48 -13.37 -2.13
CA ALA A 330 13.83 -12.24 -2.80
C ALA A 330 13.13 -12.68 -4.10
N CYS A 331 13.78 -13.49 -4.94
CA CYS A 331 13.13 -14.09 -6.13
C CYS A 331 11.93 -14.97 -5.74
N GLY A 332 12.11 -15.82 -4.73
CA GLY A 332 11.01 -16.66 -4.21
C GLY A 332 9.85 -15.84 -3.67
N THR A 333 10.11 -14.73 -2.99
CA THR A 333 9.09 -13.79 -2.50
C THR A 333 8.28 -13.19 -3.65
N LEU A 334 8.95 -12.73 -4.70
CA LEU A 334 8.26 -12.19 -5.89
C LEU A 334 7.36 -13.24 -6.54
N LEU A 335 7.88 -14.45 -6.74
CA LEU A 335 7.12 -15.56 -7.32
C LEU A 335 5.94 -15.96 -6.43
N ALA A 336 6.17 -16.09 -5.13
CA ALA A 336 5.13 -16.51 -4.18
C ALA A 336 4.00 -15.47 -4.09
N LEU A 337 4.32 -14.18 -4.12
CA LEU A 337 3.32 -13.10 -4.15
C LEU A 337 2.56 -13.10 -5.48
N ALA A 338 3.23 -13.26 -6.63
CA ALA A 338 2.57 -13.34 -7.93
C ALA A 338 1.53 -14.48 -8.01
N LEU A 339 1.80 -15.61 -7.36
CA LEU A 339 0.87 -16.75 -7.31
C LEU A 339 -0.21 -16.60 -6.24
N TRP A 340 0.07 -15.86 -5.16
CA TRP A 340 -0.81 -15.75 -4.01
C TRP A 340 -1.83 -14.61 -4.12
N ILE A 341 -1.43 -13.44 -4.63
CA ILE A 341 -2.30 -12.25 -4.71
C ILE A 341 -3.61 -12.56 -5.46
N PRO A 342 -3.60 -13.21 -6.65
CA PRO A 342 -4.83 -13.57 -7.36
C PRO A 342 -5.80 -14.45 -6.55
N THR A 343 -5.26 -15.18 -5.56
CA THR A 343 -6.02 -16.05 -4.66
C THR A 343 -6.61 -15.30 -3.48
N ALA A 344 -5.86 -14.35 -2.92
CA ALA A 344 -6.16 -13.72 -1.64
C ALA A 344 -6.77 -12.32 -1.75
N ALA A 345 -6.54 -11.63 -2.87
CA ALA A 345 -7.07 -10.30 -3.11
C ALA A 345 -8.47 -10.34 -3.75
N PRO A 346 -9.38 -9.43 -3.39
CA PRO A 346 -10.70 -9.37 -4.01
C PRO A 346 -10.65 -8.94 -5.48
N GLU A 347 -9.67 -8.12 -5.85
CA GLU A 347 -9.47 -7.55 -7.18
C GLU A 347 -7.98 -7.51 -7.55
N ALA A 348 -7.67 -7.44 -8.85
CA ALA A 348 -6.30 -7.37 -9.38
C ALA A 348 -5.76 -5.92 -9.37
N PHE A 349 -5.62 -5.31 -8.19
CA PHE A 349 -5.08 -3.96 -8.09
C PHE A 349 -3.57 -3.96 -7.81
N LEU A 350 -2.84 -3.07 -8.49
CA LEU A 350 -1.41 -2.83 -8.27
C LEU A 350 -1.05 -2.66 -6.78
N ARG A 351 -1.91 -2.02 -6.00
CA ARG A 351 -1.71 -1.76 -4.57
C ARG A 351 -1.45 -3.00 -3.72
N TYR A 352 -1.89 -4.19 -4.15
CA TYR A 352 -1.59 -5.44 -3.45
C TYR A 352 -0.20 -5.96 -3.78
N ALA A 353 0.30 -5.70 -4.98
CA ALA A 353 1.61 -6.15 -5.45
C ALA A 353 2.74 -5.18 -5.08
N ILE A 354 2.44 -3.88 -4.96
CA ILE A 354 3.44 -2.81 -4.79
C ILE A 354 4.33 -2.95 -3.55
N ILE A 355 3.83 -3.65 -2.52
CA ILE A 355 4.59 -3.95 -1.30
C ILE A 355 5.83 -4.79 -1.57
N ALA A 356 5.87 -5.54 -2.69
CA ALA A 356 7.00 -6.36 -3.11
C ALA A 356 8.11 -5.55 -3.82
N ALA A 357 7.89 -4.27 -4.13
CA ALA A 357 8.86 -3.43 -4.82
C ALA A 357 10.27 -3.40 -4.19
N PRO A 358 10.44 -3.42 -2.85
CA PRO A 358 11.77 -3.55 -2.26
C PRO A 358 12.51 -4.84 -2.63
N ALA A 359 11.80 -5.97 -2.74
CA ALA A 359 12.38 -7.23 -3.20
C ALA A 359 12.73 -7.17 -4.69
N GLY A 360 11.87 -6.58 -5.51
CA GLY A 360 12.12 -6.33 -6.93
C GLY A 360 13.37 -5.46 -7.15
N ALA A 361 13.48 -4.36 -6.43
CA ALA A 361 14.65 -3.46 -6.49
C ALA A 361 15.95 -4.18 -6.07
N LEU A 362 15.91 -5.03 -5.05
CA LEU A 362 17.05 -5.85 -4.64
C LEU A 362 17.48 -6.81 -5.75
N VAL A 363 16.54 -7.57 -6.33
CA VAL A 363 16.82 -8.55 -7.39
C VAL A 363 17.37 -7.86 -8.64
N ALA A 364 16.77 -6.74 -9.06
CA ALA A 364 17.20 -5.95 -10.20
C ALA A 364 18.62 -5.36 -10.00
N ALA A 365 18.90 -4.76 -8.85
CA ALA A 365 20.22 -4.24 -8.52
C ALA A 365 21.28 -5.33 -8.50
N TRP A 366 20.96 -6.49 -7.92
CA TRP A 366 21.84 -7.63 -7.89
C TRP A 366 22.17 -8.12 -9.31
N LEU A 367 21.14 -8.30 -10.16
CA LEU A 367 21.32 -8.74 -11.54
C LEU A 367 22.23 -7.79 -12.30
N VAL A 368 21.94 -6.49 -12.29
CA VAL A 368 22.72 -5.46 -13.01
C VAL A 368 24.16 -5.48 -12.58
N VAL A 369 24.44 -5.45 -11.27
CA VAL A 369 25.83 -5.40 -10.77
C VAL A 369 26.57 -6.71 -11.04
N ARG A 370 25.92 -7.86 -10.93
CA ARG A 370 26.55 -9.17 -11.16
C ARG A 370 26.72 -9.49 -12.65
N ALA A 371 25.82 -9.01 -13.52
CA ALA A 371 25.97 -9.13 -14.96
C ALA A 371 27.06 -8.20 -15.50
N ALA A 372 27.14 -6.96 -15.01
CA ALA A 372 28.19 -6.02 -15.37
C ALA A 372 29.61 -6.55 -15.05
N GLY A 373 29.75 -7.32 -13.98
CA GLY A 373 31.01 -7.95 -13.60
C GLY A 373 32.15 -6.92 -13.43
N ARG A 374 33.19 -7.00 -14.31
CA ARG A 374 34.31 -6.06 -14.32
C ARG A 374 34.01 -4.74 -15.05
N HIS A 375 32.93 -4.68 -15.80
CA HIS A 375 32.57 -3.51 -16.64
C HIS A 375 31.67 -2.55 -15.86
N ALA A 376 32.21 -1.84 -14.88
CA ALA A 376 31.46 -0.95 -13.99
C ALA A 376 30.60 0.10 -14.72
N MET A 377 31.00 0.51 -15.93
CA MET A 377 30.24 1.44 -16.79
C MET A 377 28.89 0.89 -17.25
N LEU A 378 28.66 -0.43 -17.22
CA LEU A 378 27.38 -1.02 -17.56
C LEU A 378 26.35 -0.89 -16.43
N VAL A 379 26.79 -0.61 -15.19
CA VAL A 379 25.86 -0.47 -14.06
C VAL A 379 24.93 0.73 -14.23
N PRO A 380 25.41 1.96 -14.50
CA PRO A 380 24.51 3.09 -14.74
C PRO A 380 23.62 2.92 -15.98
N VAL A 381 24.11 2.25 -17.02
CA VAL A 381 23.30 1.97 -18.23
C VAL A 381 22.15 1.01 -17.87
N GLY A 382 22.44 -0.10 -17.20
CA GLY A 382 21.39 -1.03 -16.75
C GLY A 382 20.42 -0.39 -15.77
N ALA A 383 20.90 0.48 -14.88
CA ALA A 383 20.08 1.26 -13.98
C ALA A 383 19.12 2.19 -14.75
N ALA A 384 19.64 2.93 -15.74
CA ALA A 384 18.84 3.84 -16.56
C ALA A 384 17.77 3.08 -17.37
N VAL A 385 18.14 1.95 -17.97
CA VAL A 385 17.17 1.09 -18.69
C VAL A 385 16.04 0.65 -17.76
N LEU A 386 16.35 0.17 -16.57
CA LEU A 386 15.32 -0.33 -15.64
C LEU A 386 14.48 0.79 -15.04
N ALA A 387 15.05 1.96 -14.77
CA ALA A 387 14.36 3.06 -14.11
C ALA A 387 13.53 3.91 -15.07
N LEU A 388 14.02 4.10 -16.32
CA LEU A 388 13.45 5.09 -17.23
C LEU A 388 12.66 4.48 -18.39
N THR A 389 12.85 3.19 -18.70
CA THR A 389 12.21 2.54 -19.86
C THR A 389 11.42 1.30 -19.45
N PRO A 390 10.35 0.92 -20.18
CA PRO A 390 9.63 -0.32 -19.98
C PRO A 390 10.30 -1.54 -20.65
N TRP A 391 11.51 -1.40 -21.24
CA TRP A 391 12.10 -2.43 -22.12
C TRP A 391 12.25 -3.79 -21.45
N ALA A 392 12.51 -3.84 -20.13
CA ALA A 392 12.63 -5.09 -19.41
C ALA A 392 11.28 -5.80 -19.19
N SER A 393 10.17 -5.07 -19.26
CA SER A 393 8.80 -5.60 -19.13
C SER A 393 8.23 -6.08 -20.48
N LEU A 394 8.65 -5.49 -21.61
CA LEU A 394 8.12 -5.79 -22.94
C LEU A 394 8.13 -7.28 -23.36
N PRO A 395 9.11 -8.13 -22.95
CA PRO A 395 9.08 -9.53 -23.32
C PRO A 395 7.82 -10.29 -22.88
N LEU A 396 7.17 -9.89 -21.78
CA LEU A 396 5.90 -10.49 -21.39
C LEU A 396 4.79 -10.19 -22.41
N HIS A 397 4.79 -8.99 -23.01
CA HIS A 397 3.81 -8.59 -24.03
C HIS A 397 3.94 -9.40 -25.34
N ALA A 398 5.09 -10.03 -25.58
CA ALA A 398 5.27 -10.89 -26.72
C ALA A 398 4.57 -12.26 -26.56
N VAL A 399 4.30 -12.68 -25.33
CA VAL A 399 3.66 -13.96 -25.01
C VAL A 399 2.22 -13.82 -24.52
N ALA A 400 1.85 -12.63 -24.06
CA ALA A 400 0.49 -12.31 -23.63
C ALA A 400 0.16 -10.85 -24.00
N PRO A 401 -1.05 -10.58 -24.55
CA PRO A 401 -1.44 -9.20 -24.85
C PRO A 401 -1.54 -8.40 -23.56
N PRO A 402 -1.10 -7.13 -23.55
CA PRO A 402 -1.26 -6.28 -22.39
C PRO A 402 -2.75 -6.02 -22.12
N PRO A 403 -3.14 -5.85 -20.85
CA PRO A 403 -4.49 -5.43 -20.49
C PRO A 403 -4.84 -4.07 -21.12
N ASP A 404 -6.13 -3.78 -21.28
CA ASP A 404 -6.64 -2.53 -21.86
C ASP A 404 -6.21 -1.27 -21.09
N TRP A 405 -5.92 -1.43 -19.77
CA TRP A 405 -5.44 -0.32 -18.93
C TRP A 405 -3.96 0.02 -19.12
N TYR A 406 -3.21 -0.76 -19.91
CA TYR A 406 -1.77 -0.54 -20.11
C TYR A 406 -1.49 0.57 -21.15
N THR A 407 -0.81 1.61 -20.73
CA THR A 407 -0.58 2.82 -21.54
C THR A 407 0.88 3.27 -21.65
N ASN A 408 1.83 2.45 -21.19
CA ASN A 408 3.25 2.82 -21.24
C ASN A 408 3.75 3.12 -22.66
N SER A 409 4.49 4.22 -22.78
CA SER A 409 5.23 4.53 -24.00
C SER A 409 6.33 3.50 -24.24
N PRO A 410 6.56 3.05 -25.50
CA PRO A 410 7.66 2.13 -25.79
C PRO A 410 9.05 2.72 -25.54
N LEU A 411 9.19 4.03 -25.40
CA LEU A 411 10.48 4.71 -25.19
C LEU A 411 10.77 5.03 -23.73
N LEU A 412 9.78 5.53 -22.98
CA LEU A 412 9.92 5.94 -21.59
C LEU A 412 8.76 5.39 -20.75
N ARG A 413 9.00 5.17 -19.45
CA ARG A 413 7.94 4.78 -18.52
C ARG A 413 6.92 5.89 -18.38
N GLY A 414 5.64 5.55 -18.60
CA GLY A 414 4.53 6.49 -18.54
C GLY A 414 4.27 7.06 -17.14
N GLU A 415 4.64 6.32 -16.09
CA GLU A 415 4.46 6.75 -14.70
C GLU A 415 5.42 7.85 -14.22
N LEU A 416 6.54 8.09 -14.90
CA LEU A 416 7.51 9.13 -14.49
C LEU A 416 6.94 10.56 -14.56
N PRO A 417 6.24 10.97 -15.63
CA PRO A 417 5.53 12.25 -15.65
C PRO A 417 4.47 12.34 -14.55
N VAL A 418 3.77 11.23 -14.25
CA VAL A 418 2.78 11.15 -13.18
C VAL A 418 3.44 11.41 -11.83
N LEU A 419 4.56 10.75 -11.54
CA LEU A 419 5.33 10.97 -10.30
C LEU A 419 5.73 12.44 -10.15
N CYS A 420 6.29 13.04 -11.22
CA CYS A 420 6.70 14.44 -11.20
C CYS A 420 5.51 15.38 -10.95
N ALA A 421 4.39 15.14 -11.61
CA ALA A 421 3.18 15.94 -11.45
C ALA A 421 2.56 15.76 -10.05
N GLU A 422 2.62 14.56 -9.47
CA GLU A 422 2.09 14.30 -8.13
C GLU A 422 2.99 14.85 -7.02
N VAL A 423 4.30 14.79 -7.18
CA VAL A 423 5.24 15.24 -6.14
C VAL A 423 5.51 16.74 -6.23
N PHE A 424 5.64 17.30 -7.45
CA PHE A 424 6.11 18.67 -7.66
C PHE A 424 5.08 19.59 -8.34
N GLY A 425 4.01 19.03 -8.90
CA GLY A 425 2.96 19.79 -9.59
C GLY A 425 1.80 20.18 -8.70
N HIS A 426 0.96 21.08 -9.22
CA HIS A 426 -0.34 21.38 -8.64
C HIS A 426 -1.41 20.69 -9.46
N ARG A 427 -2.11 19.73 -8.85
CA ARG A 427 -3.26 19.08 -9.45
C ARG A 427 -4.55 19.49 -8.76
N ALA A 428 -5.66 19.40 -9.49
CA ALA A 428 -6.98 19.59 -8.90
C ALA A 428 -7.21 18.58 -7.76
N ASP A 429 -7.76 19.08 -6.65
CA ASP A 429 -8.13 18.29 -5.48
C ASP A 429 -9.62 18.52 -5.20
N PRO A 430 -10.51 17.73 -5.84
CA PRO A 430 -11.95 17.88 -5.65
C PRO A 430 -12.39 17.63 -4.20
N ASN A 431 -11.74 16.73 -3.47
CA ASN A 431 -12.04 16.46 -2.06
C ASN A 431 -11.80 17.69 -1.19
N ARG A 432 -10.68 18.37 -1.41
CA ARG A 432 -10.36 19.62 -0.73
C ARG A 432 -11.35 20.73 -1.09
N LEU A 433 -11.64 20.91 -2.38
CA LEU A 433 -12.56 21.93 -2.84
C LEU A 433 -13.96 21.76 -2.24
N VAL A 434 -14.49 20.51 -2.25
CA VAL A 434 -15.79 20.18 -1.64
C VAL A 434 -15.77 20.44 -0.13
N ALA A 435 -14.77 19.89 0.58
CA ALA A 435 -14.70 20.02 2.03
C ALA A 435 -14.54 21.47 2.47
N GLU A 436 -13.71 22.27 1.79
CA GLU A 436 -13.55 23.68 2.10
C GLU A 436 -14.79 24.52 1.76
N TRP A 437 -15.49 24.18 0.67
CA TRP A 437 -16.74 24.85 0.33
C TRP A 437 -17.82 24.54 1.37
N LEU A 438 -18.02 23.28 1.73
CA LEU A 438 -19.00 22.86 2.74
C LEU A 438 -18.66 23.44 4.12
N ARG A 439 -17.41 23.50 4.52
CA ARG A 439 -16.99 24.11 5.80
C ARG A 439 -17.39 25.58 5.91
N ARG A 440 -17.44 26.31 4.77
CA ARG A 440 -17.84 27.74 4.73
C ARG A 440 -19.34 27.93 4.62
N ASN A 441 -20.08 26.96 4.08
CA ASN A 441 -21.49 27.14 3.68
C ASN A 441 -22.48 26.25 4.43
N ALA A 442 -22.03 25.19 5.11
CA ALA A 442 -22.87 24.28 5.87
C ALA A 442 -22.71 24.52 7.38
N ALA A 443 -23.81 24.51 8.12
CA ALA A 443 -23.78 24.42 9.57
C ALA A 443 -23.33 22.99 9.98
N ALA A 444 -22.72 22.85 11.17
CA ALA A 444 -22.23 21.55 11.64
C ALA A 444 -23.33 20.48 11.79
N SER A 445 -24.59 20.91 11.96
CA SER A 445 -25.77 20.05 12.02
C SER A 445 -26.35 19.69 10.65
N ASP A 446 -25.91 20.39 9.57
CA ASP A 446 -26.43 20.11 8.24
C ASP A 446 -25.93 18.76 7.75
N GLU A 447 -26.86 17.95 7.29
CA GLU A 447 -26.57 16.64 6.75
C GLU A 447 -26.21 16.73 5.27
N ILE A 448 -25.18 16.00 4.87
CA ILE A 448 -24.63 15.97 3.52
C ILE A 448 -24.84 14.59 2.92
N LEU A 449 -25.47 14.53 1.76
CA LEU A 449 -25.61 13.32 0.95
C LEU A 449 -24.55 13.34 -0.16
N ILE A 450 -23.78 12.27 -0.28
CA ILE A 450 -22.73 12.11 -1.28
C ILE A 450 -22.73 10.68 -1.80
N ASP A 451 -22.44 10.51 -3.09
CA ASP A 451 -22.40 9.19 -3.73
C ASP A 451 -21.06 8.48 -3.54
N TYR A 452 -19.95 9.19 -3.59
CA TYR A 452 -18.59 8.64 -3.41
C TYR A 452 -17.66 9.69 -2.80
N GLU A 453 -16.55 9.25 -2.19
CA GLU A 453 -15.62 10.10 -1.42
C GLU A 453 -16.28 10.67 -0.14
N ASP A 454 -17.15 9.88 0.47
CA ASP A 454 -17.81 10.19 1.73
C ASP A 454 -16.82 10.17 2.92
N LEU A 455 -15.85 9.26 2.91
CA LEU A 455 -14.88 9.11 4.00
C LEU A 455 -13.93 10.30 4.14
N PRO A 456 -13.41 10.93 3.07
CA PRO A 456 -12.73 12.22 3.17
C PRO A 456 -13.58 13.29 3.86
N LEU A 457 -14.87 13.40 3.52
CA LEU A 457 -15.76 14.37 4.17
C LEU A 457 -15.93 14.04 5.66
N MET A 458 -16.11 12.76 6.04
CA MET A 458 -16.17 12.33 7.45
C MET A 458 -14.88 12.64 8.22
N TYR A 459 -13.74 12.64 7.52
CA TYR A 459 -12.47 13.01 8.15
C TYR A 459 -12.32 14.51 8.34
N TYR A 460 -12.67 15.33 7.35
CA TYR A 460 -12.40 16.77 7.36
C TYR A 460 -13.53 17.63 7.93
N LEU A 461 -14.77 17.12 7.97
CA LEU A 461 -15.96 17.86 8.41
C LEU A 461 -16.54 17.28 9.72
N PRO A 462 -17.21 18.12 10.52
CA PRO A 462 -17.96 17.66 11.68
C PRO A 462 -19.36 17.17 11.35
N ASN A 463 -19.81 17.33 10.10
CA ASN A 463 -21.17 17.11 9.64
C ASN A 463 -21.57 15.63 9.65
N PRO A 464 -22.87 15.32 9.81
CA PRO A 464 -23.42 14.04 9.41
C PRO A 464 -23.28 13.83 7.89
N ILE A 465 -22.61 12.74 7.51
CA ILE A 465 -22.37 12.38 6.10
C ILE A 465 -23.10 11.09 5.80
N ARG A 466 -23.96 11.12 4.78
CA ARG A 466 -24.56 9.92 4.21
C ARG A 466 -23.86 9.61 2.90
N GLY A 467 -23.17 8.50 2.86
CA GLY A 467 -22.40 8.10 1.67
C GLY A 467 -22.35 6.59 1.51
N GLY A 468 -21.92 6.14 0.34
CA GLY A 468 -21.84 4.74 0.02
C GLY A 468 -23.18 4.02 0.21
N ILE A 469 -23.12 2.77 0.68
CA ILE A 469 -24.32 1.97 1.03
C ILE A 469 -25.12 2.62 2.18
N ALA A 470 -24.47 3.42 3.02
CA ALA A 470 -25.10 4.18 4.09
C ALA A 470 -25.65 5.54 3.64
N ALA A 471 -26.09 5.68 2.39
CA ALA A 471 -26.83 6.86 1.92
C ALA A 471 -28.12 7.12 2.73
N PHE A 472 -28.51 6.14 3.53
CA PHE A 472 -29.49 6.26 4.61
C PHE A 472 -28.81 6.43 5.95
N ARG A 473 -29.54 6.89 6.95
CA ARG A 473 -29.11 6.80 8.34
C ARG A 473 -29.24 5.36 8.84
N VAL A 474 -28.36 5.01 9.75
CA VAL A 474 -28.43 3.73 10.49
C VAL A 474 -29.67 3.69 11.42
N GLU A 475 -30.15 4.86 11.83
CA GLU A 475 -31.34 5.01 12.69
C GLU A 475 -32.58 5.36 11.85
N ASP A 476 -33.65 4.56 12.00
CA ASP A 476 -34.91 4.74 11.25
C ASP A 476 -35.64 6.05 11.57
N ASP A 477 -35.32 6.68 12.72
CA ASP A 477 -35.96 7.89 13.21
C ASP A 477 -35.36 9.19 12.70
N ALA A 478 -34.58 9.15 11.63
CA ALA A 478 -33.93 10.34 11.09
C ALA A 478 -34.95 11.38 10.62
N LYS A 479 -35.29 12.31 11.51
CA LYS A 479 -36.18 13.45 11.24
C LYS A 479 -35.57 14.53 10.36
N THR A 480 -34.27 14.45 10.11
CA THR A 480 -33.54 15.46 9.34
C THR A 480 -33.27 14.96 7.94
N ALA A 481 -33.69 15.73 6.97
CA ALA A 481 -33.38 15.48 5.56
C ALA A 481 -32.04 16.12 5.18
N PRO A 482 -31.28 15.56 4.23
CA PRO A 482 -30.00 16.14 3.83
C PRO A 482 -30.17 17.55 3.30
N ARG A 483 -29.27 18.44 3.72
CA ARG A 483 -29.26 19.86 3.32
C ARG A 483 -28.49 20.10 2.04
N PHE A 484 -27.42 19.32 1.84
CA PHE A 484 -26.54 19.39 0.69
C PHE A 484 -26.41 18.02 0.02
N LEU A 485 -26.33 18.06 -1.31
CA LEU A 485 -26.01 16.93 -2.17
C LEU A 485 -24.67 17.21 -2.85
N VAL A 486 -23.74 16.25 -2.78
CA VAL A 486 -22.50 16.26 -3.55
C VAL A 486 -22.58 15.12 -4.56
N LEU A 487 -22.58 15.46 -5.84
CA LEU A 487 -22.66 14.50 -6.92
C LEU A 487 -21.30 14.37 -7.60
N ARG A 488 -20.66 13.20 -7.43
CA ARG A 488 -19.45 12.78 -8.12
C ARG A 488 -19.87 12.01 -9.37
N LYS A 489 -19.45 12.44 -10.54
CA LYS A 489 -19.96 11.91 -11.81
C LYS A 489 -19.08 10.80 -12.40
N SER A 490 -17.86 10.68 -11.92
CA SER A 490 -16.84 9.82 -12.51
C SER A 490 -16.98 8.34 -12.17
N VAL A 491 -17.62 7.97 -11.03
CA VAL A 491 -17.75 6.55 -10.63
C VAL A 491 -19.15 6.20 -10.15
N ARG A 492 -19.61 5.02 -10.58
CA ARG A 492 -20.86 4.40 -10.14
C ARG A 492 -20.55 3.07 -9.47
N PHE A 493 -20.92 2.95 -8.21
CA PHE A 493 -20.73 1.73 -7.42
C PHE A 493 -22.05 0.98 -7.22
N VAL A 494 -22.00 -0.18 -6.62
CA VAL A 494 -23.14 -1.02 -6.28
C VAL A 494 -24.24 -0.28 -5.48
N HIS A 495 -23.86 0.72 -4.69
CA HIS A 495 -24.79 1.54 -3.91
C HIS A 495 -25.44 2.69 -4.69
N TRP A 496 -25.07 2.90 -5.97
CA TRP A 496 -25.61 3.99 -6.80
C TRP A 496 -27.15 4.03 -6.88
N PRO A 497 -27.88 2.90 -7.03
CA PRO A 497 -29.34 2.93 -7.01
C PRO A 497 -29.91 3.41 -5.68
N VAL A 498 -29.27 3.10 -4.54
CA VAL A 498 -29.67 3.56 -3.21
C VAL A 498 -29.51 5.08 -3.11
N PHE A 499 -28.35 5.58 -3.54
CA PHE A 499 -28.04 7.00 -3.58
C PHE A 499 -29.04 7.79 -4.45
N LEU A 500 -29.30 7.33 -5.68
CA LEU A 500 -30.24 7.98 -6.59
C LEU A 500 -31.66 8.03 -6.02
N ARG A 501 -32.12 6.97 -5.38
CA ARG A 501 -33.44 6.90 -4.76
C ARG A 501 -33.58 7.90 -3.62
N GLU A 502 -32.53 8.03 -2.78
CA GLU A 502 -32.52 8.99 -1.68
C GLU A 502 -32.44 10.43 -2.22
N ALA A 503 -31.58 10.69 -3.21
CA ALA A 503 -31.45 11.98 -3.84
C ALA A 503 -32.79 12.43 -4.51
N ALA A 504 -33.50 11.52 -5.15
CA ALA A 504 -34.77 11.81 -5.84
C ALA A 504 -35.93 12.19 -4.90
N ARG A 505 -35.80 11.98 -3.59
CA ARG A 505 -36.84 12.38 -2.61
C ARG A 505 -36.94 13.88 -2.41
N TYR A 506 -35.96 14.65 -2.86
CA TYR A 506 -35.85 16.08 -2.57
C TYR A 506 -35.61 16.90 -3.83
N HIS A 507 -35.99 18.18 -3.77
CA HIS A 507 -35.67 19.14 -4.82
C HIS A 507 -34.34 19.84 -4.56
N TRP A 508 -33.47 19.85 -5.56
CA TRP A 508 -32.11 20.33 -5.46
C TRP A 508 -31.86 21.49 -6.43
N VAL A 509 -31.11 22.49 -5.95
CA VAL A 509 -30.62 23.59 -6.79
C VAL A 509 -29.09 23.56 -6.74
N PRO A 510 -28.41 23.47 -7.89
CA PRO A 510 -26.94 23.55 -7.95
C PRO A 510 -26.44 24.86 -7.34
N VAL A 511 -25.39 24.79 -6.53
CA VAL A 511 -24.76 25.92 -5.88
C VAL A 511 -23.28 25.98 -6.28
N GLY A 512 -23.02 26.79 -7.24
CA GLY A 512 -21.84 27.49 -7.69
C GLY A 512 -20.43 26.98 -7.43
N LEU A 513 -20.14 25.69 -7.38
CA LEU A 513 -18.77 25.19 -7.46
C LEU A 513 -18.53 24.63 -8.86
N LYS A 514 -17.67 25.31 -9.63
CA LYS A 514 -17.18 24.76 -10.90
C LYS A 514 -15.77 24.24 -10.67
N ALA A 515 -15.62 22.94 -10.70
CA ALA A 515 -14.33 22.26 -10.60
C ALA A 515 -14.41 20.94 -11.38
N PRO A 516 -13.36 20.53 -12.08
CA PRO A 516 -13.32 19.24 -12.72
C PRO A 516 -13.43 18.13 -11.67
N ASP A 517 -14.32 17.18 -11.90
CA ASP A 517 -14.48 16.01 -11.06
C ASP A 517 -13.44 14.95 -11.44
N VAL A 518 -12.19 15.20 -11.09
CA VAL A 518 -11.09 14.25 -11.27
C VAL A 518 -11.06 13.36 -10.05
N MET A 519 -11.89 12.35 -10.04
CA MET A 519 -12.07 11.46 -8.88
C MET A 519 -10.76 10.76 -8.49
N TRP A 520 -10.00 10.37 -9.46
CA TRP A 520 -8.74 9.64 -9.28
C TRP A 520 -7.54 10.52 -8.99
N GLY A 521 -7.70 11.85 -8.96
CA GLY A 521 -6.59 12.78 -8.72
C GLY A 521 -5.81 12.55 -7.43
N ASN A 522 -6.38 11.83 -6.46
CA ASN A 522 -5.72 11.48 -5.20
C ASN A 522 -5.36 9.99 -5.11
N ASN A 523 -5.83 9.14 -6.03
CA ASN A 523 -5.54 7.72 -6.08
C ASN A 523 -4.25 7.46 -6.88
N PRO A 524 -3.26 6.70 -6.36
CA PRO A 524 -2.01 6.43 -7.06
C PRO A 524 -2.09 5.22 -8.02
N ASP A 525 -3.24 4.60 -8.22
CA ASP A 525 -3.37 3.50 -9.18
C ASP A 525 -3.12 3.97 -10.63
N PRO A 526 -2.47 3.15 -11.48
CA PRO A 526 -2.19 3.49 -12.88
C PRO A 526 -3.43 3.91 -13.66
N MET A 527 -4.55 3.19 -13.47
CA MET A 527 -5.83 3.49 -14.11
C MET A 527 -6.40 4.85 -13.75
N ALA A 528 -5.97 5.42 -12.62
CA ALA A 528 -6.48 6.66 -12.10
C ALA A 528 -5.88 7.93 -12.76
N HIS A 529 -4.80 7.79 -13.50
CA HIS A 529 -4.02 8.93 -14.01
C HIS A 529 -4.25 9.22 -15.49
N GLU A 530 -5.08 8.42 -16.16
CA GLU A 530 -5.41 8.59 -17.58
C GLU A 530 -6.53 9.62 -17.82
N GLU A 531 -7.25 10.04 -16.78
CA GLU A 531 -8.31 11.02 -16.94
C GLU A 531 -7.75 12.36 -17.40
N ASP A 532 -8.10 12.72 -18.63
CA ASP A 532 -7.88 14.06 -19.17
C ASP A 532 -8.74 15.06 -18.36
N VAL A 533 -8.07 15.84 -17.51
CA VAL A 533 -8.74 16.87 -16.67
C VAL A 533 -9.60 17.81 -17.50
N ALA A 534 -9.26 18.04 -18.78
CA ALA A 534 -10.04 18.87 -19.69
C ALA A 534 -11.35 18.23 -20.13
N LYS A 535 -11.46 16.91 -20.01
CA LYS A 535 -12.70 16.14 -20.34
C LYS A 535 -13.47 15.73 -19.10
N ALA A 536 -12.91 15.93 -17.90
CA ALA A 536 -13.59 15.57 -16.67
C ALA A 536 -14.91 16.35 -16.53
N PRO A 537 -16.02 15.71 -16.14
CA PRO A 537 -17.26 16.41 -15.88
C PRO A 537 -17.11 17.36 -14.69
N ASP A 538 -17.91 18.41 -14.64
CA ASP A 538 -17.93 19.30 -13.48
C ASP A 538 -18.53 18.59 -12.26
N LEU A 539 -17.86 18.74 -11.12
CA LEU A 539 -18.37 18.41 -9.80
C LEU A 539 -19.62 19.25 -9.51
N VAL A 540 -20.65 18.63 -8.94
CA VAL A 540 -21.89 19.33 -8.58
C VAL A 540 -22.10 19.28 -7.08
N ILE A 541 -22.19 20.47 -6.45
CA ILE A 541 -22.81 20.62 -5.15
C ILE A 541 -24.18 21.25 -5.36
N ALA A 542 -25.20 20.67 -4.73
CA ALA A 542 -26.55 21.20 -4.75
C ALA A 542 -27.08 21.38 -3.33
N ARG A 543 -27.91 22.39 -3.12
CA ARG A 543 -28.61 22.67 -1.88
C ARG A 543 -30.09 22.31 -2.03
N ARG A 544 -30.64 21.63 -1.02
CA ARG A 544 -32.05 21.34 -0.95
C ARG A 544 -32.87 22.63 -0.87
N ILE A 545 -33.91 22.71 -1.69
CA ILE A 545 -34.99 23.69 -1.54
C ILE A 545 -36.03 23.06 -0.63
N ASP A 546 -36.31 23.70 0.51
CA ASP A 546 -37.43 23.28 1.36
C ASP A 546 -38.72 23.51 0.55
N GLY A 547 -39.40 22.43 0.19
CA GLY A 547 -40.53 22.42 -0.73
C GLY A 547 -41.65 23.28 -0.19
N ARG A 548 -42.28 24.01 -1.12
CA ARG A 548 -43.68 24.43 -1.00
C ARG A 548 -44.60 23.25 -1.19
#